data_fd39313a0b56a393186fbedada414b7d
#
_entry.id   fd39313a0b56a393186fbedada414b7d
#
_cell.length_a   1.000
_cell.length_b   1.000
_cell.length_c   1.000
_cell.angle_alpha   90.00
_cell.angle_beta   90.00
_cell.angle_gamma   90.00
#
_symmetry.space_group_name_H-M   'P 1'
#
loop_
_entity.id
_entity.type
_entity.pdbx_description
1 polymer ?
#
loop_
_entity_poly.entity_id
_entity_poly.type
_entity_poly.pdbx_seq_one_letter_code
_entity_poly.pdbx_strand_id
1 'polypeptide(L)'
;MADEPNKPYMEGPMHSTQPVIDPGLTFASVTDKISSIVLKRRTSLAWFFGFAISFALFQLMLLAITNLVFVGIGLWGVNVPVAWGIDILNFVWWIGIGHAGTLISAILLLLRQKWRTSINRFAEAMTLFAVAQAGMYPIFHLGRPWLAYWLFPYPNTMGIWPQFRSPLMWDVFAVSTYATVSAMFWFVGLIPDFATLRDRARSKPFQLIYGWLAMGWRGSARHWHRYETAYLLLAGLATPLVLSVHTIVSFDFAVGIIPGWHATIFPPYFVAGAIYAGFAMVLLLTIPLRKFYALEGFITMRHMHNMAKVMLATGLIVGYGYIMEAFFGWYSGNKYERFMIWNRMHGPYSLYYWALILCNIITPQFLWAKKLRSNLVVLWIISFIVSIGMWLERFVIVVTSLHRDFLPSSWGQYRPTQWDWSMYIGSIGFFFTLLFLFIRFLPMISIFEMRTILPEAEVEE
;
A
#
# COMPACT_ATOMS: atom_id res chain seq x y z
N MET A 1 53.98 8.36 -3.92
CA MET A 1 52.74 8.16 -3.19
C MET A 1 51.70 7.89 -4.28
N ALA A 2 51.44 6.62 -4.52
CA ALA A 2 50.47 6.20 -5.54
C ALA A 2 49.07 6.30 -4.93
N ASP A 3 48.18 7.01 -5.61
CA ASP A 3 46.77 7.10 -5.27
C ASP A 3 46.14 5.67 -5.31
N GLU A 4 45.63 5.24 -4.18
CA GLU A 4 44.77 4.03 -4.14
C GLU A 4 43.49 4.32 -4.94
N PRO A 5 43.08 3.43 -5.86
CA PRO A 5 41.85 3.61 -6.59
C PRO A 5 40.66 3.56 -5.63
N ASN A 6 39.75 4.48 -5.82
CA ASN A 6 38.51 4.76 -5.14
C ASN A 6 37.74 3.44 -4.80
N LYS A 7 37.87 2.96 -3.56
CA LYS A 7 37.07 1.81 -3.10
C LYS A 7 35.61 2.21 -3.15
N PRO A 8 34.74 1.40 -3.77
CA PRO A 8 33.30 1.66 -3.76
C PRO A 8 32.82 1.81 -2.32
N TYR A 9 32.02 2.83 -2.07
CA TYR A 9 31.47 3.22 -0.76
C TYR A 9 31.20 2.00 0.11
N MET A 10 31.92 1.92 1.25
CA MET A 10 31.71 0.89 2.25
C MET A 10 30.25 0.94 2.70
N GLU A 11 29.48 -0.08 2.36
CA GLU A 11 28.26 -0.39 3.07
C GLU A 11 28.67 -0.60 4.54
N GLY A 12 28.09 0.14 5.48
CA GLY A 12 28.41 0.05 6.90
C GLY A 12 28.25 -1.35 7.49
N PRO A 13 28.55 -1.61 8.76
CA PRO A 13 28.77 -2.92 9.37
C PRO A 13 27.57 -3.91 9.41
N MET A 14 26.52 -3.69 8.62
CA MET A 14 25.42 -4.62 8.41
C MET A 14 25.50 -5.37 7.05
N HIS A 15 26.69 -5.71 6.58
CA HIS A 15 26.80 -6.53 5.38
C HIS A 15 26.15 -7.90 5.59
N SER A 16 24.97 -8.12 4.97
CA SER A 16 24.54 -9.47 4.72
C SER A 16 25.45 -10.06 3.64
N THR A 17 26.12 -11.16 3.93
CA THR A 17 26.95 -11.91 2.99
C THR A 17 26.17 -12.48 1.79
N GLN A 18 24.87 -12.29 1.77
CA GLN A 18 23.98 -12.75 0.69
C GLN A 18 23.95 -11.77 -0.45
N PRO A 19 24.11 -12.22 -1.71
CA PRO A 19 24.01 -11.35 -2.89
C PRO A 19 22.59 -10.74 -3.00
N VAL A 20 22.49 -9.58 -3.65
CA VAL A 20 21.18 -8.94 -3.92
C VAL A 20 20.39 -9.79 -4.90
N ILE A 21 21.04 -10.28 -5.95
CA ILE A 21 20.48 -11.15 -6.98
C ILE A 21 21.41 -12.34 -7.20
N ASP A 22 20.94 -13.36 -7.91
CA ASP A 22 21.77 -14.50 -8.27
C ASP A 22 22.96 -14.06 -9.16
N PRO A 23 24.21 -14.34 -8.77
CA PRO A 23 25.38 -13.95 -9.53
C PRO A 23 25.47 -14.57 -10.94
N GLY A 24 24.73 -15.66 -11.21
CA GLY A 24 24.67 -16.31 -12.52
C GLY A 24 23.71 -15.66 -13.52
N LEU A 25 23.04 -14.57 -13.16
CA LEU A 25 22.15 -13.85 -14.07
C LEU A 25 22.94 -12.97 -15.04
N THR A 26 22.51 -12.94 -16.31
CA THR A 26 23.05 -12.13 -17.40
C THR A 26 21.98 -11.19 -17.98
N PHE A 27 22.38 -10.17 -18.75
CA PHE A 27 21.46 -9.29 -19.46
C PHE A 27 20.41 -10.06 -20.29
N ALA A 28 20.84 -11.12 -20.97
CA ALA A 28 19.96 -11.96 -21.76
C ALA A 28 18.96 -12.72 -20.87
N SER A 29 19.45 -13.42 -19.84
CA SER A 29 18.62 -14.23 -18.96
C SER A 29 17.57 -13.41 -18.22
N VAL A 30 17.92 -12.21 -17.74
CA VAL A 30 16.98 -11.26 -17.11
C VAL A 30 15.88 -10.88 -18.07
N THR A 31 16.26 -10.45 -19.29
CA THR A 31 15.28 -10.02 -20.28
C THR A 31 14.38 -11.15 -20.72
N ASP A 32 14.95 -12.33 -20.97
CA ASP A 32 14.20 -13.53 -21.42
C ASP A 32 13.22 -13.98 -20.35
N LYS A 33 13.65 -14.04 -19.11
CA LYS A 33 12.79 -14.47 -18.00
C LYS A 33 11.61 -13.54 -17.83
N ILE A 34 11.84 -12.24 -17.68
CA ILE A 34 10.77 -11.26 -17.40
C ILE A 34 9.83 -11.12 -18.61
N SER A 35 10.37 -10.96 -19.82
CA SER A 35 9.53 -10.83 -21.02
C SER A 35 8.74 -12.09 -21.32
N SER A 36 9.28 -13.29 -21.04
CA SER A 36 8.57 -14.56 -21.26
C SER A 36 7.32 -14.71 -20.41
N ILE A 37 7.28 -14.14 -19.19
CA ILE A 37 6.09 -14.16 -18.33
C ILE A 37 4.94 -13.41 -19.01
N VAL A 38 5.22 -12.22 -19.54
CA VAL A 38 4.25 -11.33 -20.19
C VAL A 38 3.85 -11.82 -21.58
N LEU A 39 4.84 -12.22 -22.40
CA LEU A 39 4.62 -12.59 -23.80
C LEU A 39 4.24 -14.07 -23.99
N LYS A 40 4.02 -14.82 -22.93
CA LYS A 40 3.63 -16.23 -23.00
C LYS A 40 2.33 -16.39 -23.76
N ARG A 41 2.33 -17.28 -24.79
CA ARG A 41 1.17 -17.48 -25.67
C ARG A 41 -0.03 -18.10 -24.93
N ARG A 42 0.20 -19.02 -24.00
CA ARG A 42 -0.87 -19.68 -23.22
C ARG A 42 -0.77 -19.27 -21.75
N THR A 43 -1.85 -18.78 -21.22
CA THR A 43 -1.99 -18.50 -19.78
C THR A 43 -2.10 -19.81 -18.99
N SER A 44 -1.50 -19.90 -17.81
CA SER A 44 -1.62 -21.08 -16.96
C SER A 44 -3.03 -21.22 -16.39
N LEU A 45 -3.48 -22.46 -16.19
CA LEU A 45 -4.76 -22.72 -15.55
C LEU A 45 -4.84 -22.09 -14.13
N ALA A 46 -3.73 -22.15 -13.37
CA ALA A 46 -3.67 -21.55 -12.04
C ALA A 46 -3.94 -20.04 -12.08
N TRP A 47 -3.37 -19.32 -13.07
CA TRP A 47 -3.68 -17.91 -13.26
C TRP A 47 -5.15 -17.68 -13.57
N PHE A 48 -5.71 -18.52 -14.47
CA PHE A 48 -7.11 -18.38 -14.87
C PHE A 48 -8.06 -18.61 -13.69
N PHE A 49 -7.83 -19.64 -12.87
CA PHE A 49 -8.63 -19.87 -11.67
C PHE A 49 -8.49 -18.73 -10.65
N GLY A 50 -7.28 -18.28 -10.39
CA GLY A 50 -7.05 -17.15 -9.48
C GLY A 50 -7.75 -15.88 -9.96
N PHE A 51 -7.65 -15.57 -11.25
CA PHE A 51 -8.34 -14.43 -11.85
C PHE A 51 -9.88 -14.59 -11.78
N ALA A 52 -10.41 -15.77 -12.10
CA ALA A 52 -11.87 -16.02 -12.08
C ALA A 52 -12.44 -15.86 -10.66
N ILE A 53 -11.75 -16.39 -9.63
CA ILE A 53 -12.15 -16.21 -8.23
C ILE A 53 -12.13 -14.73 -7.86
N SER A 54 -11.03 -14.04 -8.18
CA SER A 54 -10.88 -12.60 -7.87
C SER A 54 -11.97 -11.78 -8.56
N PHE A 55 -12.23 -12.07 -9.83
CA PHE A 55 -13.26 -11.40 -10.60
C PHE A 55 -14.67 -11.70 -10.08
N ALA A 56 -14.94 -12.93 -9.65
CA ALA A 56 -16.21 -13.29 -9.00
C ALA A 56 -16.42 -12.54 -7.68
N LEU A 57 -15.37 -12.41 -6.86
CA LEU A 57 -15.42 -11.59 -5.65
C LEU A 57 -15.64 -10.10 -5.98
N PHE A 58 -15.01 -9.60 -7.03
CA PHE A 58 -15.24 -8.22 -7.50
C PHE A 58 -16.71 -7.96 -7.87
N GLN A 59 -17.44 -8.95 -8.38
CA GLN A 59 -18.88 -8.81 -8.65
C GLN A 59 -19.70 -8.49 -7.38
N LEU A 60 -19.25 -8.95 -6.19
CA LEU A 60 -19.90 -8.58 -4.92
C LEU A 60 -19.84 -7.08 -4.66
N MET A 61 -18.70 -6.45 -4.96
CA MET A 61 -18.54 -5.00 -4.86
C MET A 61 -19.47 -4.27 -5.84
N LEU A 62 -19.53 -4.72 -7.10
CA LEU A 62 -20.41 -4.12 -8.11
C LEU A 62 -21.89 -4.27 -7.71
N LEU A 63 -22.26 -5.41 -7.15
CA LEU A 63 -23.62 -5.65 -6.65
C LEU A 63 -23.93 -4.70 -5.47
N ALA A 64 -23.00 -4.54 -4.52
CA ALA A 64 -23.15 -3.61 -3.40
C ALA A 64 -23.32 -2.16 -3.89
N ILE A 65 -22.49 -1.72 -4.84
CA ILE A 65 -22.57 -0.38 -5.45
C ILE A 65 -23.91 -0.19 -6.17
N THR A 66 -24.36 -1.19 -6.92
CA THR A 66 -25.66 -1.12 -7.62
C THR A 66 -26.79 -0.92 -6.62
N ASN A 67 -26.82 -1.70 -5.53
CA ASN A 67 -27.85 -1.53 -4.50
C ASN A 67 -27.71 -0.18 -3.77
N LEU A 68 -26.49 0.30 -3.55
CA LEU A 68 -26.24 1.62 -2.95
C LEU A 68 -26.86 2.75 -3.77
N VAL A 69 -26.76 2.70 -5.09
CA VAL A 69 -27.34 3.71 -5.99
C VAL A 69 -28.86 3.79 -5.82
N PHE A 70 -29.53 2.65 -5.62
CA PHE A 70 -30.99 2.62 -5.44
C PHE A 70 -31.44 2.94 -4.02
N VAL A 71 -30.78 2.40 -3.00
CA VAL A 71 -31.19 2.50 -1.60
C VAL A 71 -30.60 3.75 -0.92
N GLY A 72 -29.37 4.11 -1.26
CA GLY A 72 -28.62 5.19 -0.59
C GLY A 72 -27.94 4.71 0.70
N ILE A 73 -27.59 5.64 1.60
CA ILE A 73 -26.78 5.39 2.82
C ILE A 73 -27.40 4.37 3.77
N GLY A 74 -28.71 4.16 3.72
CA GLY A 74 -29.40 3.14 4.52
C GLY A 74 -28.98 1.70 4.21
N LEU A 75 -28.15 1.49 3.18
CA LEU A 75 -27.58 0.20 2.86
C LEU A 75 -26.51 -0.23 3.87
N TRP A 76 -25.76 0.74 4.37
CA TRP A 76 -24.67 0.54 5.34
C TRP A 76 -25.21 0.33 6.77
N GLY A 77 -24.45 -0.38 7.60
CA GLY A 77 -24.74 -0.57 9.00
C GLY A 77 -24.53 0.66 9.90
N VAL A 78 -24.28 1.83 9.32
CA VAL A 78 -24.06 3.07 10.03
C VAL A 78 -25.32 3.55 10.77
N ASN A 79 -25.12 4.24 11.87
CA ASN A 79 -26.19 4.81 12.70
C ASN A 79 -25.78 6.19 13.26
N VAL A 80 -26.64 6.82 14.04
CA VAL A 80 -26.41 8.19 14.54
C VAL A 80 -25.06 8.36 15.25
N PRO A 81 -24.66 7.51 16.25
CA PRO A 81 -23.34 7.68 16.86
C PRO A 81 -22.22 7.18 15.97
N VAL A 82 -22.40 6.09 15.20
CA VAL A 82 -21.38 5.51 14.36
C VAL A 82 -21.70 5.80 12.89
N ALA A 83 -21.41 7.01 12.48
CA ALA A 83 -21.60 7.46 11.10
C ALA A 83 -20.51 6.92 10.15
N TRP A 84 -19.36 6.52 10.67
CA TRP A 84 -18.26 5.92 9.92
C TRP A 84 -18.13 4.45 10.30
N GLY A 85 -18.42 3.58 9.36
CA GLY A 85 -18.36 2.13 9.48
C GLY A 85 -17.23 1.51 8.69
N ILE A 86 -17.45 0.28 8.20
CA ILE A 86 -16.48 -0.49 7.42
C ILE A 86 -16.03 0.24 6.15
N ASP A 87 -16.84 1.06 5.57
CA ASP A 87 -16.56 1.87 4.38
C ASP A 87 -15.38 2.84 4.61
N ILE A 88 -15.46 3.73 5.61
CA ILE A 88 -14.36 4.67 5.92
C ILE A 88 -13.16 3.94 6.52
N LEU A 89 -13.39 2.91 7.32
CA LEU A 89 -12.32 2.05 7.81
C LEU A 89 -11.49 1.45 6.66
N ASN A 90 -12.16 0.98 5.61
CA ASN A 90 -11.49 0.42 4.43
C ASN A 90 -10.79 1.49 3.60
N PHE A 91 -11.30 2.72 3.53
CA PHE A 91 -10.56 3.84 2.95
C PHE A 91 -9.18 3.98 3.59
N VAL A 92 -9.16 4.08 4.93
CA VAL A 92 -7.91 4.26 5.70
C VAL A 92 -6.99 3.04 5.59
N TRP A 93 -7.55 1.83 5.53
CA TRP A 93 -6.77 0.61 5.39
C TRP A 93 -6.12 0.49 4.00
N TRP A 94 -6.88 0.73 2.93
CA TRP A 94 -6.36 0.65 1.57
C TRP A 94 -5.32 1.74 1.27
N ILE A 95 -5.54 2.98 1.71
CA ILE A 95 -4.55 4.04 1.49
C ILE A 95 -3.24 3.72 2.24
N GLY A 96 -3.33 3.09 3.43
CA GLY A 96 -2.16 2.61 4.17
C GLY A 96 -1.36 1.55 3.41
N ILE A 97 -2.01 0.57 2.78
CA ILE A 97 -1.34 -0.46 1.99
C ILE A 97 -0.52 0.16 0.84
N GLY A 98 -1.00 1.22 0.22
CA GLY A 98 -0.31 1.89 -0.87
C GLY A 98 1.06 2.49 -0.52
N HIS A 99 1.33 2.79 0.75
CA HIS A 99 2.53 3.49 1.19
C HIS A 99 3.84 2.74 0.95
N ALA A 100 3.85 1.42 1.15
CA ALA A 100 5.07 0.64 1.00
C ALA A 100 5.61 0.66 -0.43
N GLY A 101 4.73 0.73 -1.42
CA GLY A 101 5.16 0.78 -2.81
C GLY A 101 5.97 2.03 -3.12
N THR A 102 5.49 3.20 -2.69
CA THR A 102 6.23 4.46 -2.88
C THR A 102 7.50 4.51 -2.02
N LEU A 103 7.49 3.96 -0.79
CA LEU A 103 8.70 3.85 0.00
C LEU A 103 9.75 2.99 -0.70
N ILE A 104 9.36 1.82 -1.21
CA ILE A 104 10.26 0.90 -1.89
C ILE A 104 10.79 1.52 -3.20
N SER A 105 9.93 2.17 -3.97
CA SER A 105 10.29 2.68 -5.27
C SER A 105 11.00 4.04 -5.21
N ALA A 106 10.50 5.00 -4.45
CA ALA A 106 11.03 6.37 -4.40
C ALA A 106 12.07 6.57 -3.28
N ILE A 107 11.72 6.28 -2.02
CA ILE A 107 12.63 6.54 -0.89
C ILE A 107 13.89 5.69 -1.00
N LEU A 108 13.76 4.39 -1.27
CA LEU A 108 14.94 3.52 -1.43
C LEU A 108 15.74 3.86 -2.71
N LEU A 109 15.13 4.47 -3.73
CA LEU A 109 15.86 5.01 -4.88
C LEU A 109 16.74 6.18 -4.46
N LEU A 110 16.19 7.16 -3.75
CA LEU A 110 16.95 8.32 -3.24
C LEU A 110 18.07 7.90 -2.29
N LEU A 111 17.83 6.84 -1.50
CA LEU A 111 18.82 6.22 -0.62
C LEU A 111 19.78 5.27 -1.36
N ARG A 112 19.70 5.17 -2.70
CA ARG A 112 20.55 4.33 -3.56
C ARG A 112 20.60 2.85 -3.15
N GLN A 113 19.48 2.30 -2.64
CA GLN A 113 19.40 0.91 -2.19
C GLN A 113 19.22 -0.05 -3.37
N LYS A 114 20.23 -0.86 -3.69
CA LYS A 114 20.22 -1.80 -4.82
C LYS A 114 19.12 -2.89 -4.70
N TRP A 115 18.76 -3.32 -3.49
CA TRP A 115 17.79 -4.41 -3.30
C TRP A 115 16.34 -4.03 -3.70
N ARG A 116 16.02 -2.73 -3.87
CA ARG A 116 14.69 -2.29 -4.30
C ARG A 116 14.34 -2.73 -5.73
N THR A 117 15.35 -2.87 -6.62
CA THR A 117 15.14 -3.05 -8.07
C THR A 117 14.34 -4.28 -8.44
N SER A 118 14.39 -5.33 -7.62
CA SER A 118 13.65 -6.58 -7.84
C SER A 118 12.17 -6.50 -7.45
N ILE A 119 11.78 -5.54 -6.63
CA ILE A 119 10.43 -5.47 -6.04
C ILE A 119 9.72 -4.14 -6.28
N ASN A 120 10.42 -3.08 -6.71
CA ASN A 120 9.86 -1.74 -6.86
C ASN A 120 8.66 -1.72 -7.82
N ARG A 121 8.78 -2.30 -9.00
CA ARG A 121 7.73 -2.29 -10.02
C ARG A 121 6.44 -2.95 -9.54
N PHE A 122 6.59 -4.07 -8.85
CA PHE A 122 5.47 -4.77 -8.24
C PHE A 122 4.83 -3.93 -7.12
N ALA A 123 5.65 -3.33 -6.28
CA ALA A 123 5.19 -2.50 -5.17
C ALA A 123 4.49 -1.21 -5.65
N GLU A 124 4.98 -0.57 -6.73
CA GLU A 124 4.34 0.59 -7.38
C GLU A 124 2.94 0.23 -7.92
N ALA A 125 2.82 -0.92 -8.61
CA ALA A 125 1.52 -1.39 -9.11
C ALA A 125 0.55 -1.65 -7.95
N MET A 126 1.01 -2.29 -6.88
CA MET A 126 0.23 -2.50 -5.66
C MET A 126 -0.27 -1.17 -5.07
N THR A 127 0.58 -0.14 -5.05
CA THR A 127 0.18 1.22 -4.62
C THR A 127 -0.99 1.74 -5.42
N LEU A 128 -0.94 1.68 -6.74
CA LEU A 128 -2.01 2.19 -7.60
C LEU A 128 -3.32 1.43 -7.39
N PHE A 129 -3.25 0.11 -7.24
CA PHE A 129 -4.44 -0.70 -6.98
C PHE A 129 -5.07 -0.38 -5.62
N ALA A 130 -4.24 -0.18 -4.60
CA ALA A 130 -4.70 0.20 -3.27
C ALA A 130 -5.28 1.62 -3.23
N VAL A 131 -4.64 2.58 -3.89
CA VAL A 131 -5.13 3.98 -3.98
C VAL A 131 -6.43 4.06 -4.77
N ALA A 132 -6.60 3.27 -5.83
CA ALA A 132 -7.87 3.18 -6.56
C ALA A 132 -9.00 2.70 -5.65
N GLN A 133 -8.74 1.70 -4.78
CA GLN A 133 -9.70 1.26 -3.78
C GLN A 133 -10.01 2.38 -2.78
N ALA A 134 -8.98 2.98 -2.21
CA ALA A 134 -9.12 4.04 -1.22
C ALA A 134 -9.96 5.21 -1.76
N GLY A 135 -9.67 5.70 -2.97
CA GLY A 135 -10.38 6.83 -3.56
C GLY A 135 -11.87 6.60 -3.83
N MET A 136 -12.30 5.36 -3.95
CA MET A 136 -13.72 5.02 -4.17
C MET A 136 -14.54 5.03 -2.88
N TYR A 137 -13.98 4.65 -1.74
CA TYR A 137 -14.74 4.51 -0.50
C TYR A 137 -15.41 5.79 -0.01
N PRO A 138 -14.76 6.97 0.05
CA PRO A 138 -15.42 8.21 0.43
C PRO A 138 -16.59 8.58 -0.49
N ILE A 139 -16.49 8.26 -1.79
CA ILE A 139 -17.54 8.50 -2.77
C ILE A 139 -18.77 7.62 -2.49
N PHE A 140 -18.55 6.34 -2.21
CA PHE A 140 -19.64 5.40 -1.91
C PHE A 140 -20.19 5.54 -0.49
N HIS A 141 -19.38 6.04 0.45
CA HIS A 141 -19.83 6.36 1.81
C HIS A 141 -21.00 7.34 1.82
N LEU A 142 -21.02 8.30 0.90
CA LEU A 142 -22.11 9.27 0.78
C LEU A 142 -23.48 8.66 0.51
N GLY A 143 -23.57 7.39 0.14
CA GLY A 143 -24.79 6.70 -0.23
C GLY A 143 -25.40 7.14 -1.56
N ARG A 144 -25.03 8.32 -2.03
CA ARG A 144 -25.41 8.92 -3.31
C ARG A 144 -24.15 9.40 -4.03
N PRO A 145 -23.46 8.54 -4.79
CA PRO A 145 -22.12 8.81 -5.35
C PRO A 145 -22.05 10.09 -6.20
N TRP A 146 -23.14 10.48 -6.85
CA TRP A 146 -23.19 11.73 -7.63
C TRP A 146 -23.12 13.01 -6.78
N LEU A 147 -23.26 12.90 -5.47
CA LEU A 147 -23.05 14.02 -4.54
C LEU A 147 -21.58 14.21 -4.15
N ALA A 148 -20.67 13.37 -4.67
CA ALA A 148 -19.24 13.44 -4.33
C ALA A 148 -18.59 14.79 -4.69
N TYR A 149 -19.18 15.57 -5.59
CA TYR A 149 -18.71 16.91 -5.87
C TYR A 149 -18.70 17.84 -4.64
N TRP A 150 -19.48 17.55 -3.60
CA TRP A 150 -19.44 18.27 -2.32
C TRP A 150 -18.08 18.16 -1.61
N LEU A 151 -17.28 17.13 -1.94
CA LEU A 151 -15.93 16.97 -1.42
C LEU A 151 -14.92 17.92 -2.09
N PHE A 152 -15.30 18.58 -3.19
CA PHE A 152 -14.42 19.50 -3.92
C PHE A 152 -14.76 20.94 -3.61
N PRO A 153 -13.78 21.85 -3.62
CA PRO A 153 -14.04 23.27 -3.51
C PRO A 153 -14.79 23.78 -4.75
N TYR A 154 -16.00 24.22 -4.58
CA TYR A 154 -16.79 24.82 -5.65
C TYR A 154 -17.59 26.01 -5.14
N PRO A 155 -17.83 27.07 -5.96
CA PRO A 155 -18.73 28.14 -5.64
C PRO A 155 -20.16 27.60 -5.52
N ASN A 156 -20.90 28.08 -4.50
CA ASN A 156 -22.29 27.72 -4.34
C ASN A 156 -23.16 28.99 -4.14
N THR A 157 -24.44 28.86 -4.45
CA THR A 157 -25.40 29.96 -4.36
C THR A 157 -25.77 30.38 -2.94
N MET A 158 -25.39 29.55 -1.95
CA MET A 158 -25.65 29.83 -0.53
C MET A 158 -24.58 30.73 0.10
N GLY A 159 -23.56 31.14 -0.64
CA GLY A 159 -22.45 31.94 -0.14
C GLY A 159 -21.57 31.21 0.89
N ILE A 160 -21.75 29.90 1.03
CA ILE A 160 -20.96 29.05 1.94
C ILE A 160 -19.76 28.49 1.16
N TRP A 161 -18.58 28.95 1.51
CA TRP A 161 -17.36 28.40 0.94
C TRP A 161 -17.08 27.01 1.51
N PRO A 162 -16.48 26.11 0.70
CA PRO A 162 -15.99 24.83 1.21
C PRO A 162 -15.12 25.04 2.44
N GLN A 163 -15.24 24.13 3.40
CA GLN A 163 -14.49 24.20 4.66
C GLN A 163 -13.04 23.82 4.44
N PHE A 164 -12.20 24.73 3.97
CA PHE A 164 -10.75 24.52 3.84
C PHE A 164 -10.03 24.15 5.15
N ARG A 165 -10.70 24.30 6.29
CA ARG A 165 -10.22 23.85 7.61
C ARG A 165 -10.52 22.37 7.88
N SER A 166 -11.33 21.72 7.05
CA SER A 166 -11.69 20.31 7.22
C SER A 166 -10.60 19.41 6.63
N PRO A 167 -10.07 18.44 7.39
CA PRO A 167 -9.17 17.41 6.87
C PRO A 167 -9.76 16.62 5.71
N LEU A 168 -11.07 16.37 5.69
CA LEU A 168 -11.75 15.70 4.59
C LEU A 168 -11.59 16.41 3.25
N MET A 169 -11.51 17.77 3.27
CA MET A 169 -11.16 18.54 2.09
C MET A 169 -9.70 18.36 1.69
N TRP A 170 -8.80 18.29 2.67
CA TRP A 170 -7.37 18.08 2.41
C TRP A 170 -7.10 16.68 1.84
N ASP A 171 -7.89 15.68 2.24
CA ASP A 171 -7.81 14.32 1.69
C ASP A 171 -8.04 14.28 0.19
N VAL A 172 -9.00 15.05 -0.32
CA VAL A 172 -9.27 15.12 -1.76
C VAL A 172 -8.01 15.53 -2.53
N PHE A 173 -7.31 16.57 -2.04
CA PHE A 173 -6.06 17.02 -2.67
C PHE A 173 -4.91 16.03 -2.44
N ALA A 174 -4.76 15.53 -1.22
CA ALA A 174 -3.66 14.64 -0.87
C ALA A 174 -3.75 13.32 -1.64
N VAL A 175 -4.92 12.67 -1.63
CA VAL A 175 -5.13 11.37 -2.29
C VAL A 175 -5.06 11.51 -3.82
N SER A 176 -5.69 12.55 -4.40
CA SER A 176 -5.64 12.76 -5.86
C SER A 176 -4.24 13.10 -6.36
N THR A 177 -3.50 13.94 -5.65
CA THR A 177 -2.11 14.27 -5.99
C THR A 177 -1.21 13.03 -5.85
N TYR A 178 -1.36 12.29 -4.76
CA TYR A 178 -0.61 11.05 -4.55
C TYR A 178 -0.91 10.00 -5.62
N ALA A 179 -2.18 9.80 -5.98
CA ALA A 179 -2.58 8.90 -7.07
C ALA A 179 -1.95 9.31 -8.40
N THR A 180 -2.01 10.61 -8.74
CA THR A 180 -1.47 11.16 -10.00
C THR A 180 0.04 10.97 -10.07
N VAL A 181 0.78 11.39 -9.04
CA VAL A 181 2.24 11.27 -9.02
C VAL A 181 2.68 9.81 -9.02
N SER A 182 2.01 8.94 -8.26
CA SER A 182 2.31 7.50 -8.26
C SER A 182 2.04 6.86 -9.62
N ALA A 183 0.97 7.24 -10.31
CA ALA A 183 0.66 6.77 -11.66
C ALA A 183 1.72 7.22 -12.67
N MET A 184 2.13 8.49 -12.61
CA MET A 184 3.19 9.03 -13.47
C MET A 184 4.52 8.34 -13.20
N PHE A 185 4.89 8.14 -11.95
CA PHE A 185 6.13 7.49 -11.55
C PHE A 185 6.19 6.05 -12.06
N TRP A 186 5.12 5.28 -11.85
CA TRP A 186 4.99 3.91 -12.35
C TRP A 186 5.03 3.84 -13.87
N PHE A 187 4.27 4.72 -14.57
CA PHE A 187 4.20 4.72 -16.02
C PHE A 187 5.55 5.10 -16.66
N VAL A 188 6.19 6.16 -16.17
CA VAL A 188 7.52 6.57 -16.65
C VAL A 188 8.52 5.42 -16.50
N GLY A 189 8.51 4.76 -15.34
CA GLY A 189 9.35 3.59 -15.10
C GLY A 189 9.11 2.44 -16.08
N LEU A 190 7.89 2.25 -16.58
CA LEU A 190 7.55 1.18 -17.54
C LEU A 190 7.96 1.46 -18.98
N ILE A 191 8.21 2.71 -19.37
CA ILE A 191 8.47 3.09 -20.76
C ILE A 191 9.60 2.28 -21.41
N PRO A 192 10.81 2.11 -20.81
CA PRO A 192 11.85 1.29 -21.38
C PRO A 192 11.48 -0.20 -21.48
N ASP A 193 10.73 -0.69 -20.51
CA ASP A 193 10.27 -2.08 -20.48
C ASP A 193 9.22 -2.34 -21.57
N PHE A 194 8.31 -1.40 -21.82
CA PHE A 194 7.36 -1.47 -22.94
C PHE A 194 8.06 -1.52 -24.30
N ALA A 195 9.14 -0.75 -24.49
CA ALA A 195 9.93 -0.81 -25.71
C ALA A 195 10.55 -2.21 -25.89
N THR A 196 11.07 -2.80 -24.80
CA THR A 196 11.60 -4.16 -24.82
C THR A 196 10.52 -5.20 -25.17
N LEU A 197 9.33 -5.06 -24.61
CA LEU A 197 8.19 -5.95 -24.92
C LEU A 197 7.70 -5.77 -26.36
N ARG A 198 7.63 -4.54 -26.88
CA ARG A 198 7.32 -4.24 -28.28
C ARG A 198 8.25 -4.99 -29.23
N ASP A 199 9.55 -4.89 -28.99
CA ASP A 199 10.58 -5.46 -29.87
C ASP A 199 10.60 -7.00 -29.82
N ARG A 200 10.13 -7.59 -28.72
CA ARG A 200 10.04 -9.05 -28.50
C ARG A 200 8.68 -9.65 -28.81
N ALA A 201 7.64 -8.85 -28.93
CA ALA A 201 6.30 -9.33 -29.18
C ALA A 201 6.19 -9.94 -30.60
N ARG A 202 5.64 -11.15 -30.68
CA ARG A 202 5.43 -11.86 -31.98
C ARG A 202 4.15 -11.43 -32.69
N SER A 203 3.18 -10.94 -31.96
CA SER A 203 1.85 -10.54 -32.44
C SER A 203 1.80 -9.06 -32.75
N LYS A 204 1.35 -8.68 -33.95
CA LYS A 204 1.18 -7.28 -34.36
C LYS A 204 0.35 -6.44 -33.38
N PRO A 205 -0.82 -6.90 -32.86
CA PRO A 205 -1.57 -6.12 -31.86
C PRO A 205 -0.74 -5.79 -30.63
N PHE A 206 0.02 -6.73 -30.09
CA PHE A 206 0.88 -6.47 -28.93
C PHE A 206 2.04 -5.54 -29.25
N GLN A 207 2.65 -5.65 -30.46
CA GLN A 207 3.66 -4.71 -30.91
C GLN A 207 3.11 -3.28 -30.97
N LEU A 208 1.90 -3.10 -31.49
CA LEU A 208 1.25 -1.78 -31.58
C LEU A 208 0.92 -1.23 -30.19
N ILE A 209 0.31 -2.03 -29.31
CA ILE A 209 -0.05 -1.61 -27.95
C ILE A 209 1.20 -1.22 -27.15
N TYR A 210 2.21 -2.09 -27.09
CA TYR A 210 3.45 -1.77 -26.36
C TYR A 210 4.24 -0.66 -27.06
N GLY A 211 4.17 -0.54 -28.39
CA GLY A 211 4.76 0.55 -29.16
C GLY A 211 4.16 1.91 -28.82
N TRP A 212 2.84 1.98 -28.66
CA TRP A 212 2.14 3.18 -28.22
C TRP A 212 2.48 3.53 -26.77
N LEU A 213 2.44 2.54 -25.84
CA LEU A 213 2.80 2.72 -24.45
C LEU A 213 4.26 3.10 -24.23
N ALA A 214 5.16 2.67 -25.11
CA ALA A 214 6.57 3.05 -25.08
C ALA A 214 6.85 4.50 -25.52
N MET A 215 5.83 5.25 -25.97
CA MET A 215 5.94 6.68 -26.31
C MET A 215 7.13 7.05 -27.21
N GLY A 216 7.44 6.19 -28.21
CA GLY A 216 8.56 6.42 -29.13
C GLY A 216 9.95 6.15 -28.55
N TRP A 217 10.04 5.45 -27.42
CA TRP A 217 11.32 5.08 -26.82
C TRP A 217 12.21 4.26 -27.78
N ARG A 218 13.45 4.70 -27.95
CA ARG A 218 14.46 4.07 -28.83
C ARG A 218 15.78 3.75 -28.12
N GLY A 219 15.89 3.99 -26.82
CA GLY A 219 17.09 3.69 -26.04
C GLY A 219 18.31 4.55 -26.37
N SER A 220 18.15 5.75 -26.97
CA SER A 220 19.25 6.66 -27.20
C SER A 220 19.78 7.26 -25.89
N ALA A 221 21.07 7.68 -25.87
CA ALA A 221 21.64 8.35 -24.68
C ALA A 221 20.79 9.54 -24.21
N ARG A 222 20.22 10.31 -25.14
CA ARG A 222 19.31 11.43 -24.83
C ARG A 222 18.01 10.97 -24.15
N HIS A 223 17.46 9.81 -24.55
CA HIS A 223 16.27 9.23 -23.90
C HIS A 223 16.61 8.78 -22.49
N TRP A 224 17.74 8.11 -22.29
CA TRP A 224 18.18 7.67 -20.97
C TRP A 224 18.39 8.85 -20.03
N HIS A 225 19.13 9.86 -20.45
CA HIS A 225 19.36 11.04 -19.63
C HIS A 225 18.04 11.74 -19.19
N ARG A 226 17.10 11.90 -20.12
CA ARG A 226 15.79 12.48 -19.80
C ARG A 226 14.97 11.58 -18.87
N TYR A 227 15.03 10.28 -19.10
CA TYR A 227 14.35 9.30 -18.26
C TYR A 227 14.88 9.35 -16.83
N GLU A 228 16.17 9.24 -16.63
CA GLU A 228 16.80 9.27 -15.31
C GLU A 228 16.49 10.55 -14.57
N THR A 229 16.56 11.70 -15.24
CA THR A 229 16.20 12.99 -14.66
C THR A 229 14.73 13.03 -14.25
N ALA A 230 13.81 12.65 -15.12
CA ALA A 230 12.38 12.65 -14.83
C ALA A 230 12.02 11.65 -13.72
N TYR A 231 12.61 10.46 -13.74
CA TYR A 231 12.38 9.43 -12.75
C TYR A 231 12.87 9.84 -11.36
N LEU A 232 14.05 10.48 -11.29
CA LEU A 232 14.61 11.00 -10.04
C LEU A 232 13.79 12.18 -9.48
N LEU A 233 13.33 13.10 -10.34
CA LEU A 233 12.45 14.20 -9.94
C LEU A 233 11.10 13.68 -9.40
N LEU A 234 10.50 12.70 -10.08
CA LEU A 234 9.27 12.07 -9.61
C LEU A 234 9.48 11.34 -8.28
N ALA A 235 10.61 10.67 -8.08
CA ALA A 235 10.93 10.06 -6.79
C ALA A 235 11.09 11.10 -5.68
N GLY A 236 11.77 12.23 -5.99
CA GLY A 236 11.89 13.37 -5.09
C GLY A 236 10.53 13.97 -4.69
N LEU A 237 9.60 14.05 -5.63
CA LEU A 237 8.24 14.53 -5.38
C LEU A 237 7.38 13.51 -4.64
N ALA A 238 7.46 12.23 -4.99
CA ALA A 238 6.68 11.17 -4.38
C ALA A 238 7.03 10.93 -2.90
N THR A 239 8.27 11.19 -2.51
CA THR A 239 8.75 10.97 -1.14
C THR A 239 8.01 11.84 -0.09
N PRO A 240 7.94 13.17 -0.18
CA PRO A 240 7.13 13.96 0.76
C PRO A 240 5.63 13.68 0.61
N LEU A 241 5.14 13.39 -0.60
CA LEU A 241 3.72 13.09 -0.81
C LEU A 241 3.28 11.83 -0.08
N VAL A 242 4.07 10.76 -0.08
CA VAL A 242 3.71 9.53 0.64
C VAL A 242 3.61 9.77 2.15
N LEU A 243 4.48 10.59 2.71
CA LEU A 243 4.42 10.94 4.14
C LEU A 243 3.22 11.86 4.43
N SER A 244 2.98 12.86 3.56
CA SER A 244 1.93 13.85 3.78
C SER A 244 0.52 13.26 3.61
N VAL A 245 0.28 12.37 2.65
CA VAL A 245 -1.07 11.83 2.44
C VAL A 245 -1.57 11.08 3.68
N HIS A 246 -0.72 10.28 4.32
CA HIS A 246 -1.17 9.54 5.51
C HIS A 246 -1.18 10.42 6.77
N THR A 247 -0.37 11.46 6.81
CA THR A 247 -0.45 12.51 7.82
C THR A 247 -1.79 13.23 7.72
N ILE A 248 -2.24 13.59 6.51
CA ILE A 248 -3.52 14.27 6.28
C ILE A 248 -4.68 13.35 6.67
N VAL A 249 -4.70 12.10 6.21
CA VAL A 249 -5.72 11.11 6.63
C VAL A 249 -5.77 10.93 8.15
N SER A 250 -4.64 11.05 8.85
CA SER A 250 -4.62 11.00 10.30
C SER A 250 -5.30 12.19 10.96
N PHE A 251 -5.30 13.35 10.29
CA PHE A 251 -5.98 14.55 10.78
C PHE A 251 -7.50 14.45 10.75
N ASP A 252 -8.10 13.53 9.98
CA ASP A 252 -9.52 13.22 10.08
C ASP A 252 -9.92 12.81 11.49
N PHE A 253 -8.98 12.29 12.25
CA PHE A 253 -9.12 11.87 13.64
C PHE A 253 -8.47 12.86 14.60
N ALA A 254 -7.19 13.20 14.38
CA ALA A 254 -6.36 13.93 15.34
C ALA A 254 -6.84 15.35 15.63
N VAL A 255 -7.51 16.03 14.69
CA VAL A 255 -8.10 17.36 14.91
C VAL A 255 -9.56 17.30 15.37
N GLY A 256 -10.14 16.10 15.43
CA GLY A 256 -11.48 15.87 15.97
C GLY A 256 -11.52 16.02 17.48
N ILE A 257 -12.74 16.27 18.02
CA ILE A 257 -12.96 16.44 19.46
C ILE A 257 -13.32 15.12 20.17
N ILE A 258 -13.50 14.04 19.42
CA ILE A 258 -13.99 12.76 19.95
C ILE A 258 -12.91 12.11 20.82
N PRO A 259 -13.28 11.56 22.01
CA PRO A 259 -12.33 10.84 22.84
C PRO A 259 -11.68 9.67 22.10
N GLY A 260 -10.34 9.57 22.18
CA GLY A 260 -9.56 8.58 21.46
C GLY A 260 -9.23 8.92 20.01
N TRP A 261 -9.73 10.06 19.50
CA TRP A 261 -9.30 10.61 18.21
C TRP A 261 -8.33 11.77 18.41
N HIS A 262 -8.62 12.64 19.38
CA HIS A 262 -7.86 13.85 19.65
C HIS A 262 -6.48 13.54 20.23
N ALA A 263 -5.53 13.17 19.37
CA ALA A 263 -4.18 12.78 19.78
C ALA A 263 -3.12 13.25 18.80
N THR A 264 -2.12 13.97 19.33
CA THR A 264 -0.98 14.50 18.53
C THR A 264 -0.05 13.42 18.02
N ILE A 265 -0.11 12.21 18.58
CA ILE A 265 0.70 11.06 18.13
C ILE A 265 0.18 10.44 16.83
N PHE A 266 -1.06 10.71 16.42
CA PHE A 266 -1.67 10.07 15.26
C PHE A 266 -0.89 10.28 13.96
N PRO A 267 -0.47 11.47 13.54
CA PRO A 267 0.23 11.64 12.28
C PRO A 267 1.48 10.75 12.13
N PRO A 268 2.48 10.79 13.02
CA PRO A 268 3.67 9.95 12.88
C PRO A 268 3.37 8.45 13.02
N TYR A 269 2.47 8.08 13.89
CA TYR A 269 2.11 6.69 14.11
C TYR A 269 1.30 6.12 12.94
N PHE A 270 0.39 6.89 12.32
CA PHE A 270 -0.34 6.49 11.12
C PHE A 270 0.59 6.25 9.94
N VAL A 271 1.60 7.11 9.74
CA VAL A 271 2.61 6.91 8.70
C VAL A 271 3.41 5.63 8.95
N ALA A 272 3.85 5.38 10.18
CA ALA A 272 4.56 4.15 10.53
C ALA A 272 3.68 2.92 10.32
N GLY A 273 2.39 2.99 10.71
CA GLY A 273 1.41 1.95 10.50
C GLY A 273 1.13 1.65 9.03
N ALA A 274 1.10 2.68 8.18
CA ALA A 274 0.96 2.52 6.74
C ALA A 274 2.16 1.79 6.12
N ILE A 275 3.37 2.15 6.52
CA ILE A 275 4.58 1.44 6.09
C ILE A 275 4.54 -0.01 6.56
N TYR A 276 4.19 -0.24 7.82
CA TYR A 276 4.07 -1.56 8.43
C TYR A 276 3.06 -2.45 7.68
N ALA A 277 1.84 -1.95 7.46
CA ALA A 277 0.79 -2.65 6.70
C ALA A 277 1.20 -2.93 5.25
N GLY A 278 1.82 -1.94 4.60
CA GLY A 278 2.25 -2.06 3.22
C GLY A 278 3.37 -3.09 3.03
N PHE A 279 4.37 -3.15 3.91
CA PHE A 279 5.40 -4.21 3.85
C PHE A 279 4.85 -5.59 4.15
N ALA A 280 3.87 -5.70 5.06
CA ALA A 280 3.16 -6.95 5.29
C ALA A 280 2.44 -7.41 4.01
N MET A 281 1.75 -6.52 3.31
CA MET A 281 1.08 -6.83 2.04
C MET A 281 2.07 -7.19 0.93
N VAL A 282 3.19 -6.46 0.80
CA VAL A 282 4.24 -6.80 -0.19
C VAL A 282 4.78 -8.21 0.06
N LEU A 283 5.08 -8.58 1.31
CA LEU A 283 5.55 -9.93 1.66
C LEU A 283 4.48 -10.98 1.37
N LEU A 284 3.23 -10.69 1.74
CA LEU A 284 2.08 -11.59 1.53
C LEU A 284 1.93 -11.97 0.05
N LEU A 285 2.13 -11.01 -0.85
CA LEU A 285 1.99 -11.19 -2.29
C LEU A 285 3.28 -11.70 -2.94
N THR A 286 4.44 -11.19 -2.55
CA THR A 286 5.72 -11.52 -3.18
C THR A 286 6.16 -12.95 -2.89
N ILE A 287 5.92 -13.48 -1.68
CA ILE A 287 6.33 -14.84 -1.32
C ILE A 287 5.68 -15.90 -2.24
N PRO A 288 4.35 -15.92 -2.46
CA PRO A 288 3.73 -16.84 -3.41
C PRO A 288 4.20 -16.60 -4.86
N LEU A 289 4.24 -15.34 -5.32
CA LEU A 289 4.64 -15.00 -6.68
C LEU A 289 6.07 -15.43 -7.00
N ARG A 290 6.98 -15.27 -6.03
CA ARG A 290 8.37 -15.72 -6.13
C ARG A 290 8.45 -17.22 -6.48
N LYS A 291 7.61 -18.04 -5.83
CA LYS A 291 7.54 -19.47 -6.07
C LYS A 291 6.83 -19.82 -7.37
N PHE A 292 5.66 -19.22 -7.63
CA PHE A 292 4.86 -19.53 -8.83
C PHE A 292 5.55 -19.19 -10.15
N TYR A 293 6.34 -18.12 -10.16
CA TYR A 293 7.04 -17.67 -11.37
C TYR A 293 8.53 -18.05 -11.37
N ALA A 294 9.00 -18.82 -10.39
CA ALA A 294 10.41 -19.22 -10.23
C ALA A 294 11.34 -17.99 -10.31
N LEU A 295 11.13 -17.03 -9.38
CA LEU A 295 11.86 -15.77 -9.30
C LEU A 295 12.89 -15.75 -8.16
N GLU A 296 13.31 -16.92 -7.67
CA GLU A 296 14.21 -17.06 -6.53
C GLU A 296 15.56 -16.37 -6.75
N GLY A 297 16.06 -16.37 -8.00
CA GLY A 297 17.31 -15.69 -8.37
C GLY A 297 17.16 -14.16 -8.43
N PHE A 298 15.94 -13.64 -8.65
CA PHE A 298 15.65 -12.21 -8.71
C PHE A 298 15.27 -11.64 -7.35
N ILE A 299 14.44 -12.35 -6.61
CA ILE A 299 13.94 -11.96 -5.29
C ILE A 299 14.55 -12.92 -4.28
N THR A 300 15.76 -12.63 -3.82
CA THR A 300 16.54 -13.47 -2.92
C THR A 300 16.06 -13.38 -1.47
N MET A 301 16.62 -14.20 -0.58
CA MET A 301 16.34 -14.13 0.86
C MET A 301 16.78 -12.79 1.48
N ARG A 302 17.71 -12.06 0.86
CA ARG A 302 18.10 -10.71 1.28
C ARG A 302 16.91 -9.75 1.23
N HIS A 303 16.09 -9.81 0.19
CA HIS A 303 14.86 -9.01 0.07
C HIS A 303 13.88 -9.35 1.20
N MET A 304 13.63 -10.64 1.44
CA MET A 304 12.74 -11.10 2.51
C MET A 304 13.19 -10.60 3.88
N HIS A 305 14.49 -10.70 4.17
CA HIS A 305 15.07 -10.23 5.43
C HIS A 305 14.97 -8.71 5.58
N ASN A 306 15.24 -7.95 4.53
CA ASN A 306 15.17 -6.49 4.58
C ASN A 306 13.74 -6.01 4.80
N MET A 307 12.78 -6.55 4.04
CA MET A 307 11.36 -6.23 4.23
C MET A 307 10.86 -6.60 5.64
N ALA A 308 11.24 -7.78 6.14
CA ALA A 308 10.88 -8.21 7.49
C ALA A 308 11.48 -7.30 8.59
N LYS A 309 12.70 -6.79 8.39
CA LYS A 309 13.33 -5.84 9.33
C LYS A 309 12.63 -4.49 9.32
N VAL A 310 12.26 -3.97 8.15
CA VAL A 310 11.49 -2.73 8.04
C VAL A 310 10.12 -2.90 8.70
N MET A 311 9.45 -4.02 8.43
CA MET A 311 8.17 -4.35 9.08
C MET A 311 8.31 -4.44 10.61
N LEU A 312 9.36 -5.06 11.13
CA LEU A 312 9.63 -5.09 12.57
C LEU A 312 9.86 -3.69 13.15
N ALA A 313 10.72 -2.88 12.51
CA ALA A 313 11.05 -1.54 13.00
C ALA A 313 9.80 -0.63 13.04
N THR A 314 9.01 -0.63 11.96
CA THR A 314 7.76 0.16 11.90
C THR A 314 6.68 -0.39 12.83
N GLY A 315 6.60 -1.71 13.00
CA GLY A 315 5.72 -2.34 13.98
C GLY A 315 6.04 -1.97 15.43
N LEU A 316 7.33 -1.76 15.77
CA LEU A 316 7.72 -1.24 17.10
C LEU A 316 7.25 0.22 17.29
N ILE A 317 7.32 1.05 16.24
CA ILE A 317 6.79 2.43 16.30
C ILE A 317 5.28 2.42 16.48
N VAL A 318 4.56 1.53 15.79
CA VAL A 318 3.12 1.34 15.96
C VAL A 318 2.78 0.91 17.39
N GLY A 319 3.52 -0.07 17.92
CA GLY A 319 3.37 -0.51 19.31
C GLY A 319 3.61 0.61 20.32
N TYR A 320 4.63 1.44 20.09
CA TYR A 320 4.86 2.65 20.86
C TYR A 320 3.66 3.60 20.78
N GLY A 321 3.08 3.80 19.59
CA GLY A 321 1.88 4.61 19.39
C GLY A 321 0.70 4.15 20.27
N TYR A 322 0.42 2.84 20.31
CA TYR A 322 -0.65 2.28 21.15
C TYR A 322 -0.40 2.48 22.65
N ILE A 323 0.85 2.30 23.09
CA ILE A 323 1.23 2.54 24.49
C ILE A 323 1.05 4.01 24.84
N MET A 324 1.48 4.92 23.97
CA MET A 324 1.35 6.37 24.20
C MET A 324 -0.12 6.81 24.19
N GLU A 325 -0.95 6.28 23.30
CA GLU A 325 -2.38 6.58 23.29
C GLU A 325 -3.05 6.16 24.61
N ALA A 326 -2.78 4.97 25.09
CA ALA A 326 -3.28 4.49 26.36
C ALA A 326 -2.74 5.32 27.54
N PHE A 327 -1.44 5.64 27.52
CA PHE A 327 -0.80 6.44 28.56
C PHE A 327 -1.38 7.86 28.63
N PHE A 328 -1.50 8.56 27.50
CA PHE A 328 -2.05 9.91 27.47
C PHE A 328 -3.53 9.94 27.84
N GLY A 329 -4.32 8.97 27.39
CA GLY A 329 -5.71 8.84 27.79
C GLY A 329 -5.87 8.68 29.30
N TRP A 330 -4.97 7.96 29.95
CA TRP A 330 -4.97 7.80 31.41
C TRP A 330 -4.37 9.01 32.13
N TYR A 331 -3.19 9.51 31.67
CA TYR A 331 -2.41 10.58 32.31
C TYR A 331 -3.12 11.95 32.24
N SER A 332 -3.85 12.24 31.16
CA SER A 332 -4.53 13.52 30.96
C SER A 332 -5.54 13.88 32.08
N GLY A 333 -6.00 12.92 32.86
CA GLY A 333 -7.02 13.12 33.86
C GLY A 333 -8.42 13.35 33.28
N ASN A 334 -8.56 13.43 31.98
CA ASN A 334 -9.86 13.60 31.32
C ASN A 334 -10.70 12.33 31.47
N LYS A 335 -11.89 12.47 32.06
CA LYS A 335 -12.78 11.35 32.33
C LYS A 335 -13.27 10.62 31.08
N TYR A 336 -13.41 11.33 29.96
CA TYR A 336 -13.90 10.77 28.71
C TYR A 336 -12.78 9.97 28.02
N GLU A 337 -11.55 10.46 28.02
CA GLU A 337 -10.40 9.73 27.49
C GLU A 337 -10.11 8.46 28.29
N ARG A 338 -10.17 8.54 29.63
CA ARG A 338 -10.04 7.35 30.50
C ARG A 338 -11.15 6.33 30.25
N PHE A 339 -12.39 6.80 30.13
CA PHE A 339 -13.52 5.93 29.81
C PHE A 339 -13.35 5.26 28.44
N MET A 340 -12.89 5.99 27.43
CA MET A 340 -12.64 5.45 26.08
C MET A 340 -11.60 4.31 26.11
N ILE A 341 -10.46 4.50 26.79
CA ILE A 341 -9.44 3.44 26.95
C ILE A 341 -10.03 2.23 27.69
N TRP A 342 -10.75 2.47 28.80
CA TRP A 342 -11.43 1.41 29.53
C TRP A 342 -12.45 0.67 28.65
N ASN A 343 -13.24 1.40 27.86
CA ASN A 343 -14.25 0.84 26.97
C ASN A 343 -13.62 0.00 25.83
N ARG A 344 -12.46 0.39 25.31
CA ARG A 344 -11.72 -0.44 24.34
C ARG A 344 -11.29 -1.78 24.96
N MET A 345 -10.85 -1.78 26.23
CA MET A 345 -10.34 -2.96 26.92
C MET A 345 -11.46 -3.89 27.44
N HIS A 346 -12.61 -3.35 27.82
CA HIS A 346 -13.67 -4.08 28.54
C HIS A 346 -15.08 -3.92 27.92
N GLY A 347 -15.24 -3.06 26.93
CA GLY A 347 -16.51 -2.80 26.28
C GLY A 347 -16.94 -3.86 25.27
N PRO A 348 -18.04 -3.62 24.54
CA PRO A 348 -18.61 -4.59 23.59
C PRO A 348 -17.65 -5.03 22.49
N TYR A 349 -16.67 -4.21 22.15
CA TYR A 349 -15.67 -4.49 21.10
C TYR A 349 -14.29 -4.86 21.67
N SER A 350 -14.19 -5.22 22.94
CA SER A 350 -12.91 -5.56 23.58
C SER A 350 -12.17 -6.71 22.90
N LEU A 351 -12.88 -7.67 22.32
CA LEU A 351 -12.26 -8.76 21.54
C LEU A 351 -11.44 -8.21 20.36
N TYR A 352 -11.94 -7.21 19.65
CA TYR A 352 -11.23 -6.57 18.54
C TYR A 352 -9.98 -5.85 19.01
N TYR A 353 -10.05 -5.19 20.17
CA TYR A 353 -8.90 -4.50 20.78
C TYR A 353 -7.80 -5.49 21.18
N TRP A 354 -8.14 -6.58 21.86
CA TRP A 354 -7.15 -7.56 22.29
C TRP A 354 -6.59 -8.37 21.11
N ALA A 355 -7.41 -8.66 20.10
CA ALA A 355 -6.94 -9.26 18.83
C ALA A 355 -5.97 -8.32 18.11
N LEU A 356 -6.23 -7.02 18.09
CA LEU A 356 -5.31 -6.00 17.56
C LEU A 356 -3.95 -6.05 18.28
N ILE A 357 -3.93 -6.07 19.60
CA ILE A 357 -2.70 -6.15 20.41
C ILE A 357 -1.91 -7.42 20.08
N LEU A 358 -2.59 -8.57 19.98
CA LEU A 358 -1.97 -9.82 19.59
C LEU A 358 -1.35 -9.73 18.18
N CYS A 359 -2.08 -9.20 17.22
CA CYS A 359 -1.64 -9.14 15.82
C CYS A 359 -0.49 -8.15 15.60
N ASN A 360 -0.57 -6.95 16.20
CA ASN A 360 0.34 -5.85 15.86
C ASN A 360 1.48 -5.63 16.87
N ILE A 361 1.34 -6.08 18.12
CA ILE A 361 2.41 -5.96 19.12
C ILE A 361 3.12 -7.28 19.33
N ILE A 362 2.38 -8.37 19.59
CA ILE A 362 2.98 -9.65 19.97
C ILE A 362 3.54 -10.38 18.75
N THR A 363 2.75 -10.50 17.69
CA THR A 363 3.13 -11.28 16.50
C THR A 363 4.41 -10.78 15.82
N PRO A 364 4.67 -9.48 15.61
CA PRO A 364 5.90 -9.02 14.96
C PRO A 364 7.16 -9.29 15.79
N GLN A 365 7.06 -9.56 17.10
CA GLN A 365 8.24 -9.87 17.93
C GLN A 365 8.91 -11.17 17.52
N PHE A 366 8.19 -12.10 16.89
CA PHE A 366 8.80 -13.31 16.33
C PHE A 366 9.81 -13.02 15.22
N LEU A 367 9.76 -11.85 14.59
CA LEU A 367 10.72 -11.40 13.57
C LEU A 367 12.12 -11.10 14.13
N TRP A 368 12.30 -10.96 15.44
CA TRP A 368 13.64 -10.85 16.03
C TRP A 368 14.47 -12.10 15.76
N ALA A 369 13.85 -13.26 15.81
CA ALA A 369 14.54 -14.54 15.59
C ALA A 369 14.87 -14.72 14.10
N LYS A 370 16.17 -14.72 13.75
CA LYS A 370 16.64 -14.93 12.37
C LYS A 370 16.09 -16.23 11.76
N LYS A 371 15.97 -17.30 12.55
CA LYS A 371 15.43 -18.60 12.10
C LYS A 371 13.98 -18.47 11.61
N LEU A 372 13.12 -17.75 12.34
CA LEU A 372 11.71 -17.54 11.98
C LEU A 372 11.59 -16.60 10.77
N ARG A 373 12.35 -15.52 10.76
CA ARG A 373 12.40 -14.55 9.65
C ARG A 373 12.93 -15.18 8.34
N SER A 374 13.73 -16.24 8.40
CA SER A 374 14.24 -16.99 7.24
C SER A 374 13.28 -18.05 6.72
N ASN A 375 12.24 -18.41 7.48
CA ASN A 375 11.22 -19.34 7.05
C ASN A 375 10.11 -18.60 6.32
N LEU A 376 10.00 -18.81 5.00
CA LEU A 376 9.04 -18.10 4.15
C LEU A 376 7.58 -18.36 4.55
N VAL A 377 7.25 -19.56 5.02
CA VAL A 377 5.88 -19.88 5.47
C VAL A 377 5.54 -19.08 6.73
N VAL A 378 6.45 -19.07 7.71
CA VAL A 378 6.27 -18.32 8.95
C VAL A 378 6.18 -16.82 8.65
N LEU A 379 7.04 -16.30 7.78
CA LEU A 379 7.05 -14.90 7.38
C LEU A 379 5.73 -14.53 6.68
N TRP A 380 5.21 -15.40 5.84
CA TRP A 380 3.91 -15.21 5.18
C TRP A 380 2.75 -15.18 6.19
N ILE A 381 2.74 -16.11 7.15
CA ILE A 381 1.72 -16.15 8.22
C ILE A 381 1.77 -14.87 9.08
N ILE A 382 2.97 -14.45 9.49
CA ILE A 382 3.13 -13.20 10.25
C ILE A 382 2.61 -12.00 9.45
N SER A 383 2.94 -11.91 8.17
CA SER A 383 2.46 -10.83 7.29
C SER A 383 0.94 -10.83 7.14
N PHE A 384 0.33 -12.01 7.07
CA PHE A 384 -1.13 -12.14 7.02
C PHE A 384 -1.79 -11.68 8.33
N ILE A 385 -1.26 -12.11 9.48
CA ILE A 385 -1.76 -11.70 10.80
C ILE A 385 -1.62 -10.18 10.99
N VAL A 386 -0.48 -9.61 10.58
CA VAL A 386 -0.27 -8.15 10.62
C VAL A 386 -1.27 -7.40 9.74
N SER A 387 -1.57 -7.90 8.54
CA SER A 387 -2.57 -7.27 7.66
C SER A 387 -3.97 -7.26 8.30
N ILE A 388 -4.36 -8.34 9.00
CA ILE A 388 -5.59 -8.38 9.79
C ILE A 388 -5.51 -7.39 10.97
N GLY A 389 -4.39 -7.35 11.68
CA GLY A 389 -4.18 -6.45 12.80
C GLY A 389 -4.31 -4.98 12.41
N MET A 390 -3.78 -4.60 11.25
CA MET A 390 -3.89 -3.23 10.74
C MET A 390 -5.31 -2.86 10.30
N TRP A 391 -6.11 -3.82 9.85
CA TRP A 391 -7.54 -3.63 9.65
C TRP A 391 -8.28 -3.46 10.99
N LEU A 392 -7.98 -4.31 11.97
CA LEU A 392 -8.54 -4.22 13.33
C LEU A 392 -8.21 -2.89 14.00
N GLU A 393 -7.01 -2.35 13.77
CA GLU A 393 -6.61 -1.03 14.27
C GLU A 393 -7.57 0.06 13.79
N ARG A 394 -7.88 0.08 12.48
CA ARG A 394 -8.82 1.06 11.92
C ARG A 394 -10.21 0.88 12.51
N PHE A 395 -10.64 -0.37 12.72
CA PHE A 395 -11.90 -0.66 13.39
C PHE A 395 -11.92 -0.11 14.83
N VAL A 396 -10.87 -0.34 15.59
CA VAL A 396 -10.76 0.14 16.98
C VAL A 396 -10.74 1.67 17.02
N ILE A 397 -10.01 2.34 16.16
CA ILE A 397 -9.95 3.80 16.14
C ILE A 397 -11.33 4.39 15.76
N VAL A 398 -11.95 3.89 14.70
CA VAL A 398 -13.19 4.47 14.18
C VAL A 398 -14.39 4.07 15.02
N VAL A 399 -14.72 2.79 15.06
CA VAL A 399 -15.97 2.31 15.63
C VAL A 399 -16.00 2.41 17.15
N THR A 400 -14.90 2.03 17.84
CA THR A 400 -14.90 2.03 19.31
C THR A 400 -14.87 3.42 19.92
N SER A 401 -14.46 4.43 19.18
CA SER A 401 -14.53 5.82 19.65
C SER A 401 -15.91 6.44 19.40
N LEU A 402 -16.52 6.13 18.25
CA LEU A 402 -17.82 6.71 17.90
C LEU A 402 -18.98 6.11 18.66
N HIS A 403 -19.00 4.79 18.95
CA HIS A 403 -20.17 4.10 19.50
C HIS A 403 -20.52 4.52 20.93
N ARG A 404 -19.59 5.12 21.68
CA ARG A 404 -19.75 5.61 23.05
C ARG A 404 -18.90 6.87 23.26
N ASP A 405 -19.37 7.97 22.73
CA ASP A 405 -18.76 9.29 22.86
C ASP A 405 -19.17 10.02 24.16
N PHE A 406 -19.31 11.34 24.12
CA PHE A 406 -19.61 12.18 25.27
C PHE A 406 -20.99 11.97 25.92
N LEU A 407 -22.00 11.61 25.11
CA LEU A 407 -23.40 11.58 25.54
C LEU A 407 -23.93 10.14 25.63
N PRO A 408 -24.10 9.62 26.86
CA PRO A 408 -24.65 8.26 27.05
C PRO A 408 -26.02 8.03 26.39
N SER A 409 -26.83 9.07 26.24
CA SER A 409 -28.14 8.99 25.58
C SER A 409 -28.05 8.73 24.06
N SER A 410 -26.91 9.03 23.44
CA SER A 410 -26.67 8.80 22.01
C SER A 410 -25.89 7.50 21.74
N TRP A 411 -25.44 6.77 22.76
CA TRP A 411 -24.66 5.57 22.59
C TRP A 411 -25.39 4.51 21.76
N GLY A 412 -24.69 3.89 20.83
CA GLY A 412 -25.26 2.86 19.97
C GLY A 412 -24.20 1.89 19.48
N GLN A 413 -24.62 0.68 19.15
CA GLN A 413 -23.72 -0.34 18.61
C GLN A 413 -23.77 -0.33 17.07
N TYR A 414 -22.60 -0.36 16.45
CA TYR A 414 -22.45 -0.58 15.02
C TYR A 414 -22.58 -2.08 14.70
N ARG A 415 -23.43 -2.39 13.74
CA ARG A 415 -23.60 -3.76 13.24
C ARG A 415 -23.48 -3.73 11.71
N PRO A 416 -22.36 -4.23 11.16
CA PRO A 416 -22.19 -4.29 9.72
C PRO A 416 -23.32 -5.08 9.05
N THR A 417 -23.80 -4.60 7.93
CA THR A 417 -24.72 -5.31 7.07
C THR A 417 -23.99 -6.30 6.15
N GLN A 418 -24.72 -7.14 5.47
CA GLN A 418 -24.17 -7.99 4.42
C GLN A 418 -23.53 -7.16 3.30
N TRP A 419 -23.98 -5.92 3.08
CA TRP A 419 -23.47 -5.04 2.04
C TRP A 419 -22.14 -4.39 2.41
N ASP A 420 -21.93 -4.05 3.69
CA ASP A 420 -20.62 -3.63 4.21
C ASP A 420 -19.57 -4.72 3.93
N TRP A 421 -19.90 -5.98 4.23
CA TRP A 421 -19.02 -7.11 3.98
C TRP A 421 -18.84 -7.40 2.49
N SER A 422 -19.91 -7.29 1.69
CA SER A 422 -19.84 -7.47 0.23
C SER A 422 -18.93 -6.44 -0.42
N MET A 423 -19.01 -5.19 0.03
CA MET A 423 -18.13 -4.11 -0.43
C MET A 423 -16.68 -4.39 -0.06
N TYR A 424 -16.41 -4.81 1.18
CA TYR A 424 -15.05 -5.10 1.63
C TYR A 424 -14.43 -6.30 0.89
N ILE A 425 -15.12 -7.45 0.90
CA ILE A 425 -14.64 -8.66 0.22
C ILE A 425 -14.51 -8.41 -1.28
N GLY A 426 -15.46 -7.69 -1.86
CA GLY A 426 -15.44 -7.32 -3.27
C GLY A 426 -14.30 -6.38 -3.63
N SER A 427 -13.89 -5.46 -2.74
CA SER A 427 -12.72 -4.61 -2.94
C SER A 427 -11.41 -5.42 -2.94
N ILE A 428 -11.31 -6.45 -2.09
CA ILE A 428 -10.20 -7.42 -2.15
C ILE A 428 -10.21 -8.14 -3.50
N GLY A 429 -11.38 -8.57 -3.97
CA GLY A 429 -11.54 -9.17 -5.29
C GLY A 429 -11.10 -8.25 -6.43
N PHE A 430 -11.45 -6.97 -6.37
CA PHE A 430 -11.03 -5.97 -7.35
C PHE A 430 -9.50 -5.76 -7.33
N PHE A 431 -8.91 -5.62 -6.15
CA PHE A 431 -7.46 -5.52 -6.01
C PHE A 431 -6.73 -6.71 -6.68
N PHE A 432 -7.15 -7.94 -6.36
CA PHE A 432 -6.54 -9.13 -6.97
C PHE A 432 -6.85 -9.26 -8.47
N THR A 433 -8.01 -8.81 -8.93
CA THR A 433 -8.33 -8.76 -10.38
C THR A 433 -7.32 -7.87 -11.10
N LEU A 434 -7.06 -6.66 -10.59
CA LEU A 434 -6.04 -5.76 -11.14
C LEU A 434 -4.63 -6.37 -11.06
N LEU A 435 -4.30 -7.03 -9.96
CA LEU A 435 -3.01 -7.71 -9.79
C LEU A 435 -2.81 -8.83 -10.83
N PHE A 436 -3.80 -9.68 -11.05
CA PHE A 436 -3.71 -10.74 -12.07
C PHE A 436 -3.58 -10.17 -13.48
N LEU A 437 -4.29 -9.09 -13.81
CA LEU A 437 -4.14 -8.38 -15.09
C LEU A 437 -2.74 -7.79 -15.22
N PHE A 438 -2.24 -7.13 -14.18
CA PHE A 438 -0.89 -6.58 -14.15
C PHE A 438 0.16 -7.65 -14.44
N ILE A 439 0.18 -8.74 -13.68
CA ILE A 439 1.15 -9.83 -13.85
C ILE A 439 1.08 -10.44 -15.26
N ARG A 440 -0.11 -10.48 -15.85
CA ARG A 440 -0.31 -11.06 -17.19
C ARG A 440 0.17 -10.19 -18.33
N PHE A 441 -0.02 -8.88 -18.23
CA PHE A 441 0.17 -7.96 -19.33
C PHE A 441 1.32 -6.99 -19.15
N LEU A 442 1.83 -6.84 -17.93
CA LEU A 442 2.89 -5.89 -17.61
C LEU A 442 4.06 -6.58 -16.90
N PRO A 443 5.29 -6.09 -17.04
CA PRO A 443 6.44 -6.67 -16.37
C PRO A 443 6.41 -6.38 -14.87
N MET A 444 6.32 -7.42 -14.05
CA MET A 444 6.27 -7.27 -12.58
C MET A 444 7.62 -6.92 -11.95
N ILE A 445 8.71 -7.10 -12.68
CA ILE A 445 10.07 -6.71 -12.32
C ILE A 445 10.60 -5.84 -13.45
N SER A 446 11.31 -4.74 -13.13
CA SER A 446 11.90 -3.86 -14.14
C SER A 446 13.07 -4.54 -14.83
N ILE A 447 12.98 -4.68 -16.15
CA ILE A 447 14.02 -5.33 -16.96
C ILE A 447 15.29 -4.49 -16.94
N PHE A 448 15.16 -3.18 -17.18
CA PHE A 448 16.33 -2.33 -17.30
C PHE A 448 17.00 -2.07 -15.95
N GLU A 449 16.25 -1.81 -14.88
CA GLU A 449 16.83 -1.59 -13.55
C GLU A 449 17.54 -2.84 -13.03
N MET A 450 17.01 -4.04 -13.31
CA MET A 450 17.68 -5.29 -12.98
C MET A 450 19.02 -5.43 -13.70
N ARG A 451 19.12 -4.95 -14.93
CA ARG A 451 20.38 -4.97 -15.68
C ARG A 451 21.44 -4.06 -15.07
N THR A 452 21.07 -2.92 -14.46
CA THR A 452 22.04 -1.99 -13.86
C THR A 452 22.77 -2.54 -12.63
N ILE A 453 22.29 -3.62 -12.03
CA ILE A 453 22.90 -4.26 -10.85
C ILE A 453 23.63 -5.57 -11.17
N LEU A 454 23.72 -5.94 -12.44
CA LEU A 454 24.48 -7.10 -12.91
C LEU A 454 25.96 -6.78 -13.04
N PRO A 455 26.86 -7.76 -12.85
CA PRO A 455 28.29 -7.56 -13.10
C PRO A 455 28.62 -7.07 -14.51
N GLU A 456 27.85 -7.52 -15.53
CA GLU A 456 27.97 -7.06 -16.91
C GLU A 456 27.72 -5.55 -17.11
N ALA A 457 27.13 -4.86 -16.15
CA ALA A 457 26.91 -3.42 -16.19
C ALA A 457 28.08 -2.60 -15.61
N GLU A 458 29.01 -3.26 -14.93
CA GLU A 458 30.21 -2.60 -14.40
C GLU A 458 31.14 -2.34 -15.59
N VAL A 459 31.33 -1.07 -15.93
CA VAL A 459 32.31 -0.66 -16.95
C VAL A 459 33.67 -0.73 -16.24
N GLU A 460 34.59 -1.57 -16.74
CA GLU A 460 35.99 -1.49 -16.33
C GLU A 460 36.52 -0.11 -16.76
N GLU A 461 36.88 0.72 -15.77
CA GLU A 461 37.54 2.00 -16.01
C GLU A 461 39.01 1.83 -16.39
#